data_ed7085e5a08b79cde186d95849a130b8
#
_entry.id   ed7085e5a08b79cde186d95849a130b8
#
_cell.length_a   1.000
_cell.length_b   1.000
_cell.length_c   1.000
_cell.angle_alpha   90.00
_cell.angle_beta   90.00
_cell.angle_gamma   90.00
#
_symmetry.space_group_name_H-M   'P 1'
#
loop_
_entity.id
_entity.type
_entity.pdbx_description
1 polymer ?
#
loop_
_entity_poly.entity_id
_entity_poly.type
_entity_poly.pdbx_seq_one_letter_code
_entity_poly.pdbx_strand_id
1 'polypeptide(L)' 'MFDKIKKYYDTGVWSEQRVREAVAKNVITAEQFKEITGKGLLGE' A
#
# COMPACT_ATOMS: atom_id res chain seq x y z
N MET A 1 -7.05 9.24 -3.48
CA MET A 1 -6.82 7.82 -3.67
C MET A 1 -5.94 7.20 -2.60
N PHE A 2 -4.86 7.88 -2.28
CA PHE A 2 -3.95 7.36 -1.25
C PHE A 2 -4.66 7.15 0.09
N ASP A 3 -5.48 8.11 0.48
CA ASP A 3 -6.16 8.03 1.77
C ASP A 3 -7.13 6.84 1.83
N LYS A 4 -7.78 6.56 0.73
CA LYS A 4 -8.70 5.43 0.69
C LYS A 4 -7.95 4.11 0.82
N ILE A 5 -6.83 4.00 0.13
CA ILE A 5 -6.05 2.78 0.16
C ILE A 5 -5.49 2.54 1.55
N LYS A 6 -5.01 3.61 2.18
CA LYS A 6 -4.52 3.50 3.54
C LYS A 6 -5.62 3.03 4.48
N LYS A 7 -6.81 3.59 4.33
CA LYS A 7 -7.93 3.20 5.16
C LYS A 7 -8.31 1.73 4.93
N TYR A 8 -8.30 1.30 3.67
CA TYR A 8 -8.60 -0.09 3.36
C TYR A 8 -7.60 -1.04 4.02
N TYR A 9 -6.34 -0.66 4.02
CA TYR A 9 -5.34 -1.49 4.65
C TYR A 9 -5.53 -1.49 6.16
N ASP A 10 -5.77 -0.34 6.75
CA ASP A 10 -5.92 -0.22 8.20
C ASP A 10 -7.12 -1.02 8.71
N THR A 11 -8.20 -1.04 7.94
CA THR A 11 -9.40 -1.74 8.35
C THR A 11 -9.40 -3.21 7.93
N GLY A 12 -8.36 -3.65 7.23
CA GLY A 12 -8.26 -5.04 6.84
C GLY A 12 -8.99 -5.38 5.55
N VAL A 13 -9.52 -4.39 4.85
CA VAL A 13 -10.18 -4.63 3.57
C VAL A 13 -9.16 -5.05 2.52
N TRP A 14 -7.98 -4.44 2.52
CA TRP A 14 -6.91 -4.79 1.62
C TRP A 14 -5.76 -5.40 2.39
N SER A 15 -5.19 -6.48 1.83
CA SER A 15 -3.99 -7.07 2.39
C SER A 15 -2.76 -6.35 1.85
N GLU A 16 -1.61 -6.67 2.43
CA GLU A 16 -0.35 -6.10 1.98
C GLU A 16 -0.11 -6.40 0.50
N GLN A 17 -0.45 -7.61 0.09
CA GLN A 17 -0.27 -8.00 -1.30
C GLN A 17 -1.12 -7.14 -2.22
N ARG A 18 -2.32 -6.81 -1.77
CA ARG A 18 -3.19 -5.96 -2.56
C ARG A 18 -2.59 -4.57 -2.74
N VAL A 19 -1.98 -4.05 -1.68
CA VAL A 19 -1.35 -2.74 -1.76
C VAL A 19 -0.14 -2.79 -2.68
N ARG A 20 0.60 -3.90 -2.66
CA ARG A 20 1.73 -4.07 -3.58
C ARG A 20 1.27 -4.04 -5.03
N GLU A 21 0.14 -4.66 -5.31
CA GLU A 21 -0.40 -4.64 -6.66
C GLU A 21 -0.73 -3.23 -7.11
N ALA A 22 -1.22 -2.42 -6.18
CA ALA A 22 -1.50 -1.03 -6.50
C ALA A 22 -0.22 -0.28 -6.90
N VAL A 23 0.89 -0.61 -6.27
CA VAL A 23 2.17 -0.03 -6.66
C VAL A 23 2.56 -0.48 -8.06
N ALA A 24 2.40 -1.77 -8.34
CA ALA A 24 2.76 -2.31 -9.65
C ALA A 24 1.93 -1.69 -10.76
N LYS A 25 0.71 -1.29 -10.45
CA LYS A 25 -0.18 -0.68 -11.43
C LYS A 25 -0.09 0.84 -11.43
N ASN A 26 0.85 1.39 -10.69
CA ASN A 26 1.05 2.83 -10.57
C ASN A 26 -0.14 3.57 -9.99
N VAL A 27 -0.94 2.88 -9.21
CA VAL A 27 -2.03 3.53 -8.48
C VAL A 27 -1.45 4.33 -7.32
N ILE A 28 -0.45 3.78 -6.67
CA ILE A 28 0.30 4.46 -5.62
C ILE A 28 1.79 4.26 -5.87
N THR A 29 2.61 5.04 -5.18
CA THR A 29 4.06 4.93 -5.31
C THR A 29 4.63 4.04 -4.23
N ALA A 30 5.92 3.68 -4.38
CA ALA A 30 6.59 2.88 -3.37
C ALA A 30 6.65 3.60 -2.04
N GLU A 31 6.80 4.91 -2.07
CA GLU A 31 6.81 5.69 -0.85
C GLU A 31 5.47 5.64 -0.15
N GLN A 32 4.40 5.71 -0.93
CA GLN A 32 3.06 5.62 -0.37
C GLN A 32 2.80 4.24 0.20
N PHE A 33 3.32 3.22 -0.46
CA PHE A 33 3.23 1.87 0.07
C PHE A 33 3.89 1.78 1.46
N LYS A 34 5.05 2.38 1.58
CA LYS A 34 5.77 2.37 2.85
C LYS A 34 4.97 3.09 3.92
N GLU A 35 4.34 4.20 3.59
CA GLU A 35 3.53 4.93 4.55
C GLU A 35 2.31 4.15 4.98
N ILE A 36 1.71 3.42 4.05
CA ILE A 36 0.50 2.66 4.34
C ILE A 36 0.81 1.47 5.22
N THR A 37 1.81 0.70 4.83
CA THR A 37 2.10 -0.57 5.52
C THR A 37 3.17 -0.44 6.59
N GLY A 38 3.94 0.63 6.55
CA GLY A 38 5.08 0.77 7.46
C GLY A 38 6.27 -0.06 7.06
N LYS A 39 6.25 -0.65 5.88
CA LYS A 39 7.32 -1.52 5.40
C LYS A 39 7.79 -1.06 4.04
N GLY A 40 9.09 -1.16 3.80
CA GLY A 40 9.63 -0.86 2.49
C GLY A 40 9.32 -1.96 1.49
N LEU A 41 9.22 -1.58 0.23
CA LEU A 41 8.97 -2.54 -0.83
C LEU A 41 10.14 -3.47 -1.05
N LEU A 42 11.33 -3.03 -0.71
CA LEU A 42 12.54 -3.77 -1.01
C LEU A 42 12.95 -4.71 0.12
N GLY A 43 12.00 -5.32 0.75
CA GLY A 43 12.31 -6.37 1.68
C GLY A 43 12.74 -5.90 3.05
N GLU A 44 12.17 -4.87 3.49
CA GLU A 44 12.48 -4.42 4.84
C GLU A 44 11.92 -5.36 5.88
#